data_5ffcab494310e95a0c99394443a88d89
#
_entry.id   5ffcab494310e95a0c99394443a88d89
#
_cell.length_a   1.000
_cell.length_b   1.000
_cell.length_c   1.000
_cell.angle_alpha   90.00
_cell.angle_beta   90.00
_cell.angle_gamma   90.00
#
_symmetry.space_group_name_H-M   'P 1'
#
loop_
_entity.id
_entity.type
_entity.pdbx_description
1 polymer ?
#
loop_
_entity_poly.entity_id
_entity_poly.type
_entity_poly.pdbx_seq_one_letter_code
_entity_poly.pdbx_strand_id
1 'polypeptide(L)'
;MIVDSGLHYKGFSRQKALQFFADYAWDESDTALKEVTRYQSAPGQATAYMIGQQHIKKLRTKAKRTLGDKFDLRDFHYHLLSQGSSPLSYLEESIDAYINCVKNEKAAGCYDILNPAVKDEDAEIVYDNLDQSKRRRHFF
;
A
#
# COMPACT_ATOMS: atom_id res chain seq x y z
N MET A 1 14.45 -0.76 6.37
CA MET A 1 14.31 -1.79 7.42
C MET A 1 15.63 -2.08 8.13
N ILE A 2 16.65 -2.66 7.48
CA ILE A 2 17.91 -3.03 8.13
C ILE A 2 18.56 -1.86 8.87
N VAL A 3 18.70 -0.70 8.22
CA VAL A 3 19.32 0.50 8.82
C VAL A 3 18.52 1.02 10.01
N ASP A 4 17.20 1.14 9.89
CA ASP A 4 16.32 1.61 10.95
C ASP A 4 16.39 0.67 12.18
N SER A 5 16.20 -0.63 11.98
CA SER A 5 16.36 -1.62 13.05
C SER A 5 17.81 -1.68 13.56
N GLY A 6 18.78 -1.41 12.70
CA GLY A 6 20.19 -1.34 13.05
C GLY A 6 20.47 -0.22 14.04
N LEU A 7 19.98 0.99 13.74
CA LEU A 7 20.17 2.17 14.58
C LEU A 7 19.50 2.01 15.94
N HIS A 8 18.25 1.53 15.99
CA HIS A 8 17.44 1.58 17.21
C HIS A 8 17.48 0.31 18.05
N TYR A 9 17.83 -0.83 17.46
CA TYR A 9 17.85 -2.11 18.19
C TYR A 9 19.22 -2.76 18.24
N LYS A 10 20.05 -2.62 17.18
CA LYS A 10 21.35 -3.31 17.09
C LYS A 10 22.55 -2.41 17.39
N GLY A 11 22.33 -1.16 17.80
CA GLY A 11 23.39 -0.22 18.16
C GLY A 11 24.29 0.20 16.99
N PHE A 12 23.76 0.30 15.78
CA PHE A 12 24.52 0.81 14.64
C PHE A 12 24.89 2.27 14.86
N SER A 13 26.16 2.60 14.62
CA SER A 13 26.59 3.99 14.53
C SER A 13 26.02 4.63 13.25
N ARG A 14 25.95 5.97 13.25
CA ARG A 14 25.60 6.73 12.03
C ARG A 14 26.50 6.35 10.83
N GLN A 15 27.80 6.20 11.08
CA GLN A 15 28.75 5.83 10.05
C GLN A 15 28.46 4.45 9.45
N LYS A 16 28.14 3.47 10.32
CA LYS A 16 27.73 2.14 9.85
C LYS A 16 26.42 2.18 9.04
N ALA A 17 25.47 3.02 9.43
CA ALA A 17 24.24 3.22 8.69
C ALA A 17 24.49 3.79 7.28
N LEU A 18 25.36 4.78 7.17
CA LEU A 18 25.77 5.36 5.87
C LEU A 18 26.49 4.34 5.00
N GLN A 19 27.36 3.49 5.60
CA GLN A 19 27.99 2.40 4.85
C GLN A 19 26.97 1.45 4.23
N PHE A 20 25.87 1.14 4.93
CA PHE A 20 24.78 0.34 4.36
C PHE A 20 24.10 1.02 3.16
N PHE A 21 23.99 2.35 3.14
CA PHE A 21 23.47 3.07 1.98
C PHE A 21 24.45 2.97 0.80
N ALA A 22 25.76 3.14 1.04
CA ALA A 22 26.77 2.98 0.01
C ALA A 22 26.77 1.56 -0.58
N ASP A 23 26.80 0.54 0.28
CA ASP A 23 26.97 -0.87 -0.14
C ASP A 23 25.72 -1.46 -0.82
N TYR A 24 24.52 -1.07 -0.38
CA TYR A 24 23.27 -1.74 -0.80
C TYR A 24 22.29 -0.84 -1.55
N ALA A 25 22.40 0.47 -1.42
CA ALA A 25 21.60 1.42 -2.19
C ALA A 25 22.43 2.21 -3.22
N TRP A 26 23.75 2.01 -3.22
CA TRP A 26 24.71 2.74 -4.07
C TRP A 26 24.55 4.25 -3.96
N ASP A 27 24.24 4.72 -2.76
CA ASP A 27 23.99 6.12 -2.47
C ASP A 27 24.94 6.63 -1.37
N GLU A 28 25.88 7.46 -1.78
CA GLU A 28 26.83 8.18 -0.91
C GLU A 28 26.53 9.69 -0.87
N SER A 29 25.37 10.10 -1.37
CA SER A 29 25.01 11.50 -1.50
C SER A 29 24.47 12.11 -0.20
N ASP A 30 24.26 13.42 -0.23
CA ASP A 30 23.56 14.14 0.84
C ASP A 30 22.15 13.58 1.15
N THR A 31 21.55 12.88 0.17
CA THR A 31 20.26 12.20 0.37
C THR A 31 20.39 11.08 1.39
N ALA A 32 21.44 10.25 1.30
CA ALA A 32 21.70 9.21 2.30
C ALA A 32 21.93 9.80 3.70
N LEU A 33 22.65 10.93 3.80
CA LEU A 33 22.83 11.64 5.06
C LEU A 33 21.51 12.10 5.69
N LYS A 34 20.61 12.67 4.87
CA LYS A 34 19.27 13.11 5.30
C LYS A 34 18.40 11.93 5.70
N GLU A 35 18.44 10.83 4.95
CA GLU A 35 17.68 9.61 5.26
C GLU A 35 18.13 8.98 6.59
N VAL A 36 19.43 8.87 6.85
CA VAL A 36 19.92 8.37 8.13
C VAL A 36 19.47 9.28 9.28
N THR A 37 19.51 10.60 9.08
CA THR A 37 19.01 11.56 10.08
C THR A 37 17.50 11.38 10.33
N ARG A 38 16.72 11.19 9.27
CA ARG A 38 15.29 10.90 9.36
C ARG A 38 15.01 9.62 10.14
N TYR A 39 15.76 8.56 9.89
CA TYR A 39 15.60 7.30 10.63
C TYR A 39 15.95 7.46 12.11
N GLN A 40 16.98 8.24 12.44
CA GLN A 40 17.32 8.52 13.83
C GLN A 40 16.22 9.31 14.57
N SER A 41 15.53 10.22 13.89
CA SER A 41 14.49 11.07 14.48
C SER A 41 13.11 10.41 14.55
N ALA A 42 12.87 9.39 13.75
CA ALA A 42 11.57 8.71 13.63
C ALA A 42 11.74 7.17 13.64
N PRO A 43 12.01 6.58 14.82
CA PRO A 43 12.19 5.14 14.95
C PRO A 43 11.01 4.34 14.42
N GLY A 44 11.29 3.34 13.58
CA GLY A 44 10.27 2.45 13.01
C GLY A 44 9.51 2.99 11.79
N GLN A 45 9.61 4.29 11.48
CA GLN A 45 8.88 4.87 10.34
C GLN A 45 9.30 4.24 9.02
N ALA A 46 10.60 4.06 8.78
CA ALA A 46 11.09 3.41 7.55
C ALA A 46 10.68 1.92 7.48
N THR A 47 10.56 1.27 8.62
CA THR A 47 10.15 -0.13 8.72
C THR A 47 8.66 -0.32 8.42
N ALA A 48 7.82 0.68 8.70
CA ALA A 48 6.37 0.64 8.48
C ALA A 48 6.00 0.35 7.02
N TYR A 49 6.74 0.87 6.04
CA TYR A 49 6.49 0.60 4.61
C TYR A 49 6.58 -0.89 4.27
N MET A 50 7.58 -1.59 4.78
CA MET A 50 7.75 -3.01 4.53
C MET A 50 6.69 -3.86 5.27
N ILE A 51 6.34 -3.47 6.49
CA ILE A 51 5.28 -4.12 7.26
C ILE A 51 3.95 -4.02 6.51
N GLY A 52 3.59 -2.81 6.05
CA GLY A 52 2.38 -2.58 5.25
C GLY A 52 2.39 -3.38 3.96
N GLN A 53 3.51 -3.37 3.21
CA GLN A 53 3.63 -4.13 1.98
C GLN A 53 3.42 -5.64 2.21
N GLN A 54 4.04 -6.19 3.25
CA GLN A 54 3.90 -7.62 3.57
C GLN A 54 2.47 -7.96 3.98
N HIS A 55 1.84 -7.09 4.77
CA HIS A 55 0.46 -7.28 5.17
C HIS A 55 -0.49 -7.30 3.96
N ILE A 56 -0.40 -6.31 3.08
CA ILE A 56 -1.20 -6.24 1.84
C ILE A 56 -0.97 -7.47 0.95
N LYS A 57 0.28 -7.92 0.79
CA LYS A 57 0.60 -9.16 0.04
C LYS A 57 -0.04 -10.39 0.66
N LYS A 58 -0.05 -10.47 2.00
CA LYS A 58 -0.70 -11.57 2.74
C LYS A 58 -2.22 -11.56 2.49
N LEU A 59 -2.86 -10.40 2.58
CA LEU A 59 -4.30 -10.25 2.31
C LEU A 59 -4.65 -10.63 0.87
N ARG A 60 -3.87 -10.16 -0.12
CA ARG A 60 -4.06 -10.54 -1.52
C ARG A 60 -3.93 -12.04 -1.73
N THR A 61 -2.94 -12.66 -1.12
CA THR A 61 -2.74 -14.11 -1.22
C THR A 61 -3.90 -14.87 -0.60
N LYS A 62 -4.39 -14.42 0.57
CA LYS A 62 -5.56 -14.96 1.26
C LYS A 62 -6.80 -14.88 0.35
N ALA A 63 -7.09 -13.69 -0.20
CA ALA A 63 -8.22 -13.48 -1.10
C ALA A 63 -8.15 -14.39 -2.33
N LYS A 64 -7.01 -14.39 -3.04
CA LYS A 64 -6.81 -15.22 -4.23
C LYS A 64 -6.98 -16.72 -3.94
N ARG A 65 -6.43 -17.22 -2.83
CA ARG A 65 -6.55 -18.64 -2.46
C ARG A 65 -7.98 -19.02 -2.05
N THR A 66 -8.69 -18.10 -1.39
CA THR A 66 -10.04 -18.36 -0.86
C THR A 66 -11.11 -18.27 -1.94
N LEU A 67 -10.97 -17.35 -2.89
CA LEU A 67 -11.95 -17.08 -3.94
C LEU A 67 -11.70 -17.89 -5.23
N GLY A 68 -10.47 -18.35 -5.46
CA GLY A 68 -10.13 -19.08 -6.69
C GLY A 68 -10.47 -18.27 -7.94
N ASP A 69 -11.30 -18.86 -8.82
CA ASP A 69 -11.73 -18.24 -10.09
C ASP A 69 -12.63 -17.00 -9.90
N LYS A 70 -13.22 -16.83 -8.71
CA LYS A 70 -13.99 -15.63 -8.37
C LYS A 70 -13.12 -14.44 -7.93
N PHE A 71 -11.81 -14.60 -7.84
CA PHE A 71 -10.92 -13.53 -7.45
C PHE A 71 -10.72 -12.53 -8.58
N ASP A 72 -11.15 -11.29 -8.39
CA ASP A 72 -10.82 -10.16 -9.25
C ASP A 72 -9.84 -9.21 -8.55
N LEU A 73 -8.77 -8.83 -9.26
CA LEU A 73 -7.72 -7.97 -8.72
C LEU A 73 -8.18 -6.50 -8.57
N ARG A 74 -9.10 -6.04 -9.44
CA ARG A 74 -9.61 -4.67 -9.38
C ARG A 74 -10.53 -4.51 -8.18
N ASP A 75 -11.42 -5.48 -7.96
CA ASP A 75 -12.30 -5.51 -6.79
C ASP A 75 -11.48 -5.56 -5.51
N PHE A 76 -10.44 -6.42 -5.46
CA PHE A 76 -9.52 -6.45 -4.32
C PHE A 76 -8.88 -5.08 -4.08
N HIS A 77 -8.38 -4.41 -5.13
CA HIS A 77 -7.79 -3.08 -5.00
C HIS A 77 -8.81 -2.04 -4.59
N TYR A 78 -10.03 -2.11 -5.11
CA TYR A 78 -11.10 -1.21 -4.69
C TYR A 78 -11.35 -1.32 -3.17
N HIS A 79 -11.59 -2.53 -2.67
CA HIS A 79 -11.85 -2.76 -1.24
C HIS A 79 -10.64 -2.43 -0.35
N LEU A 80 -9.43 -2.59 -0.87
CA LEU A 80 -8.21 -2.19 -0.19
C LEU A 80 -8.09 -0.66 -0.03
N LEU A 81 -8.43 0.10 -1.07
CA LEU A 81 -8.18 1.53 -1.16
C LEU A 81 -9.36 2.39 -0.70
N SER A 82 -10.59 1.92 -0.85
CA SER A 82 -11.81 2.65 -0.49
C SER A 82 -11.90 3.00 1.00
N GLN A 83 -11.18 2.25 1.85
CA GLN A 83 -11.11 2.51 3.29
C GLN A 83 -10.26 3.75 3.64
N GLY A 84 -9.49 4.28 2.68
CA GLY A 84 -8.54 5.36 2.96
C GLY A 84 -7.44 4.92 3.93
N SER A 85 -6.89 5.88 4.68
CA SER A 85 -5.90 5.60 5.73
C SER A 85 -6.55 4.93 6.93
N SER A 86 -6.21 3.67 7.17
CA SER A 86 -6.80 2.87 8.25
C SER A 86 -5.75 1.94 8.89
N PRO A 87 -5.98 1.51 10.15
CA PRO A 87 -5.13 0.50 10.78
C PRO A 87 -5.13 -0.81 9.98
N LEU A 88 -3.98 -1.52 9.97
CA LEU A 88 -3.84 -2.78 9.24
C LEU A 88 -4.83 -3.86 9.70
N SER A 89 -5.19 -3.89 11.00
CA SER A 89 -6.21 -4.80 11.54
C SER A 89 -7.60 -4.55 10.93
N TYR A 90 -7.99 -3.27 10.84
CA TYR A 90 -9.26 -2.89 10.22
C TYR A 90 -9.27 -3.23 8.72
N LEU A 91 -8.16 -3.03 8.03
CA LEU A 91 -8.01 -3.42 6.62
C LEU A 91 -8.18 -4.94 6.44
N GLU A 92 -7.66 -5.75 7.36
CA GLU A 92 -7.84 -7.19 7.34
C GLU A 92 -9.31 -7.58 7.51
N GLU A 93 -10.02 -6.97 8.47
CA GLU A 93 -11.46 -7.19 8.69
C GLU A 93 -12.29 -6.80 7.45
N SER A 94 -12.00 -5.67 6.83
CA SER A 94 -12.67 -5.21 5.61
C SER A 94 -12.48 -6.17 4.45
N ILE A 95 -11.25 -6.63 4.22
CA ILE A 95 -10.97 -7.62 3.17
C ILE A 95 -11.60 -8.98 3.47
N ASP A 96 -11.68 -9.39 4.73
CA ASP A 96 -12.39 -10.62 5.12
C ASP A 96 -13.90 -10.50 4.87
N ALA A 97 -14.49 -9.35 5.16
CA ALA A 97 -15.90 -9.09 4.84
C ALA A 97 -16.15 -9.18 3.32
N TYR A 98 -15.30 -8.54 2.50
CA TYR A 98 -15.35 -8.67 1.04
C TYR A 98 -15.25 -10.13 0.58
N ILE A 99 -14.27 -10.89 1.06
CA ILE A 99 -14.09 -12.32 0.72
C ILE A 99 -15.34 -13.13 1.06
N ASN A 100 -15.92 -12.90 2.24
CA ASN A 100 -17.12 -13.61 2.69
C ASN A 100 -18.32 -13.26 1.82
N CYS A 101 -18.48 -12.01 1.42
CA CYS A 101 -19.55 -11.56 0.54
C CYS A 101 -19.44 -12.14 -0.88
N VAL A 102 -18.24 -12.21 -1.46
CA VAL A 102 -18.04 -12.87 -2.77
C VAL A 102 -18.37 -14.38 -2.71
N LYS A 103 -18.19 -15.01 -1.55
CA LYS A 103 -18.56 -16.43 -1.36
C LYS A 103 -20.06 -16.62 -1.19
N ASN A 104 -20.73 -15.69 -0.52
CA ASN A 104 -22.14 -15.74 -0.22
C ASN A 104 -22.80 -14.36 -0.42
N GLU A 105 -23.07 -14.03 -1.66
CA GLU A 105 -23.61 -12.74 -2.09
C GLU A 105 -24.96 -12.38 -1.48
N LYS A 106 -25.72 -13.40 -1.05
CA LYS A 106 -27.06 -13.25 -0.42
C LYS A 106 -27.01 -13.01 1.09
N ALA A 107 -25.83 -13.02 1.70
CA ALA A 107 -25.71 -12.75 3.13
C ALA A 107 -26.06 -11.28 3.44
N ALA A 108 -26.58 -11.06 4.63
CA ALA A 108 -26.97 -9.72 5.08
C ALA A 108 -25.78 -8.74 5.02
N GLY A 109 -26.00 -7.55 4.47
CA GLY A 109 -24.98 -6.51 4.32
C GLY A 109 -24.02 -6.69 3.14
N CYS A 110 -24.08 -7.80 2.41
CA CYS A 110 -23.16 -8.03 1.29
C CYS A 110 -23.54 -7.24 0.03
N TYR A 111 -24.79 -6.85 -0.12
CA TYR A 111 -25.20 -6.05 -1.26
C TYR A 111 -24.41 -4.74 -1.34
N ASP A 112 -24.32 -3.98 -0.25
CA ASP A 112 -23.62 -2.69 -0.22
C ASP A 112 -22.09 -2.85 -0.36
N ILE A 113 -21.54 -3.95 0.16
CA ILE A 113 -20.11 -4.25 0.02
C ILE A 113 -19.75 -4.56 -1.45
N LEU A 114 -20.58 -5.34 -2.14
CA LEU A 114 -20.31 -5.77 -3.52
C LEU A 114 -20.77 -4.75 -4.57
N ASN A 115 -21.68 -3.84 -4.20
CA ASN A 115 -22.19 -2.80 -5.08
C ASN A 115 -21.99 -1.42 -4.43
N PRO A 116 -20.74 -1.00 -4.23
CA PRO A 116 -20.48 0.30 -3.65
C PRO A 116 -21.08 1.38 -4.56
N ALA A 117 -21.79 2.34 -3.94
CA ALA A 117 -22.32 3.48 -4.65
C ALA A 117 -21.14 4.32 -5.17
N VAL A 118 -20.73 4.13 -6.40
CA VAL A 118 -19.87 5.07 -7.11
C VAL A 118 -20.73 6.30 -7.36
N LYS A 119 -20.35 7.44 -6.78
CA LYS A 119 -20.95 8.70 -7.21
C LYS A 119 -20.43 8.96 -8.62
N ASP A 120 -21.28 8.80 -9.60
CA ASP A 120 -20.95 8.95 -11.03
C ASP A 120 -20.34 10.32 -11.35
N GLU A 121 -20.63 11.33 -10.54
CA GLU A 121 -20.07 12.69 -10.64
C GLU A 121 -18.54 12.74 -10.46
N ASP A 122 -17.95 11.86 -9.63
CA ASP A 122 -16.51 11.81 -9.41
C ASP A 122 -15.77 10.98 -10.49
N ALA A 123 -16.45 10.04 -11.11
CA ALA A 123 -15.87 9.18 -12.16
C ALA A 123 -15.64 9.93 -13.47
N GLU A 124 -16.56 10.80 -13.91
CA GLU A 124 -16.42 11.57 -15.13
C GLU A 124 -15.26 12.58 -15.04
N ILE A 125 -15.06 13.24 -13.89
CA ILE A 125 -14.01 14.25 -13.71
C ILE A 125 -12.60 13.60 -13.84
N VAL A 126 -12.42 12.38 -13.39
CA VAL A 126 -11.11 11.69 -13.45
C VAL A 126 -10.77 11.26 -14.88
N TYR A 127 -11.74 10.79 -15.65
CA TYR A 127 -11.52 10.35 -17.04
C TYR A 127 -11.28 11.51 -18.00
N ASP A 128 -11.98 12.62 -17.86
CA ASP A 128 -11.79 13.81 -18.70
C ASP A 128 -10.40 14.44 -18.50
N ASN A 129 -9.90 14.47 -17.27
CA ASN A 129 -8.57 14.99 -16.98
C ASN A 129 -7.45 14.08 -17.52
N LEU A 130 -7.65 12.77 -17.56
CA LEU A 130 -6.68 11.82 -18.12
C LEU A 130 -6.62 11.91 -19.67
N ASP A 131 -7.74 12.13 -20.33
CA ASP A 131 -7.78 12.27 -21.80
C ASP A 131 -7.17 13.61 -22.26
N GLN A 132 -7.40 14.70 -21.52
CA GLN A 132 -6.75 15.99 -21.81
C GLN A 132 -5.24 15.95 -21.59
N SER A 133 -4.72 15.18 -20.62
CA SER A 133 -3.28 15.03 -20.40
C SER A 133 -2.60 14.25 -21.53
N LYS A 134 -3.28 13.32 -22.18
CA LYS A 134 -2.78 12.57 -23.34
C LYS A 134 -2.75 13.43 -24.61
N ARG A 135 -3.72 14.31 -24.82
CA ARG A 135 -3.76 15.21 -25.99
C ARG A 135 -2.63 16.25 -25.99
N ARG A 136 -2.12 16.65 -24.82
CA ARG A 136 -1.00 17.61 -24.72
C ARG A 136 0.39 17.00 -24.97
N ARG A 137 0.55 15.68 -25.06
CA ARG A 137 1.84 15.02 -25.30
C ARG A 137 2.16 14.74 -26.77
N HIS A 138 1.31 15.18 -27.72
CA HIS A 138 1.55 14.99 -29.15
C HIS A 138 1.96 16.29 -29.88
N PHE A 139 2.36 17.32 -29.14
CA PHE A 139 2.92 18.54 -29.72
C PHE A 139 4.24 18.88 -29.00
N PHE A 140 5.27 18.07 -29.25
CA PHE A 140 6.69 18.51 -29.26
C PHE A 140 7.54 17.40 -29.87
#